data_fc59a846e3dfa54da7fd2544c6247501
#
_entry.id   fc59a846e3dfa54da7fd2544c6247501
#
_cell.length_a   1.000
_cell.length_b   1.000
_cell.length_c   1.000
_cell.angle_alpha   90.00
_cell.angle_beta   90.00
_cell.angle_gamma   90.00
#
_symmetry.space_group_name_H-M   'P 1'
#
loop_
_entity.id
_entity.type
_entity.pdbx_description
1 polymer ?
#
loop_
_entity_poly.entity_id
_entity_poly.type
_entity_poly.pdbx_seq_one_letter_code
_entity_poly.pdbx_strand_id
1 'polypeptide(L)'
;MFATIASSISALVAACGLFFAWRQARESALRRADVLNWAEQAIDALQSLLLICVLDDGELDPAIEREKLAEILFASSTLTERGRLFFKNEIRGDGHGQDKELAYQGYRPKILDQLVVAHQIARQWPQASADQRKVMLILAEDAARTFVSLAQQEVGRSKTASAVTKRAGDGRDLDELVKEFNRARLEQGSSFARARAEATVVVVATRSGAS
;
A
#
# COMPACT_ATOMS: atom_id res chain seq x y z
N MET A 1 38.78 47.19 10.57
CA MET A 1 37.62 47.60 9.74
C MET A 1 37.31 46.62 8.62
N PHE A 2 38.26 46.20 7.75
CA PHE A 2 38.00 45.22 6.66
C PHE A 2 37.57 43.84 7.16
N ALA A 3 38.15 43.35 8.25
CA ALA A 3 37.79 42.03 8.81
C ALA A 3 36.33 41.96 9.34
N THR A 4 35.83 43.02 9.93
CA THR A 4 34.45 43.11 10.41
C THR A 4 33.44 43.17 9.27
N ILE A 5 33.77 43.86 8.18
CA ILE A 5 32.90 43.90 6.96
C ILE A 5 32.85 42.51 6.29
N ALA A 6 34.00 41.84 6.16
CA ALA A 6 34.07 40.51 5.59
C ALA A 6 33.26 39.47 6.42
N SER A 7 33.36 39.55 7.75
CA SER A 7 32.58 38.70 8.68
C SER A 7 31.07 38.94 8.54
N SER A 8 30.64 40.18 8.44
CA SER A 8 29.20 40.52 8.28
C SER A 8 28.63 40.01 6.93
N ILE A 9 29.41 40.12 5.85
CA ILE A 9 29.01 39.61 4.55
C ILE A 9 28.88 38.07 4.57
N SER A 10 29.87 37.39 5.19
CA SER A 10 29.83 35.93 5.31
C SER A 10 28.64 35.47 6.14
N ALA A 11 28.28 36.14 7.22
CA ALA A 11 27.11 35.84 8.03
C ALA A 11 25.82 36.04 7.26
N LEU A 12 25.70 37.09 6.46
CA LEU A 12 24.52 37.34 5.61
C LEU A 12 24.36 36.26 4.54
N VAL A 13 25.45 35.89 3.88
CA VAL A 13 25.42 34.80 2.85
C VAL A 13 25.01 33.47 3.48
N ALA A 14 25.52 33.13 4.67
CA ALA A 14 25.16 31.94 5.39
C ALA A 14 23.66 31.94 5.79
N ALA A 15 23.15 33.07 6.28
CA ALA A 15 21.75 33.22 6.65
C ALA A 15 20.84 33.08 5.42
N CYS A 16 21.19 33.69 4.30
CA CYS A 16 20.45 33.49 3.04
C CYS A 16 20.48 32.05 2.57
N GLY A 17 21.63 31.38 2.62
CA GLY A 17 21.76 29.96 2.26
C GLY A 17 20.87 29.04 3.10
N LEU A 18 20.86 29.25 4.42
CA LEU A 18 19.99 28.53 5.36
C LEU A 18 18.51 28.80 5.09
N PHE A 19 18.12 30.02 4.78
CA PHE A 19 16.74 30.37 4.46
C PHE A 19 16.28 29.68 3.17
N PHE A 20 17.09 29.69 2.12
CA PHE A 20 16.75 29.00 0.86
C PHE A 20 16.70 27.49 1.07
N ALA A 21 17.64 26.89 1.80
CA ALA A 21 17.61 25.46 2.11
C ALA A 21 16.37 25.06 2.94
N TRP A 22 16.01 25.86 3.93
CA TRP A 22 14.80 25.65 4.72
C TRP A 22 13.53 25.76 3.87
N ARG A 23 13.43 26.78 3.02
CA ARG A 23 12.30 26.96 2.10
C ARG A 23 12.16 25.77 1.16
N GLN A 24 13.25 25.33 0.54
CA GLN A 24 13.25 24.17 -0.35
C GLN A 24 12.87 22.87 0.37
N ALA A 25 13.35 22.67 1.59
CA ALA A 25 12.98 21.52 2.41
C ALA A 25 11.50 21.53 2.75
N ARG A 26 10.93 22.70 3.07
CA ARG A 26 9.49 22.87 3.36
C ARG A 26 8.63 22.60 2.12
N GLU A 27 8.98 23.14 0.97
CA GLU A 27 8.26 22.90 -0.30
C GLU A 27 8.29 21.40 -0.66
N SER A 28 9.44 20.73 -0.48
CA SER A 28 9.57 19.29 -0.71
C SER A 28 8.73 18.47 0.28
N ALA A 29 8.63 18.88 1.54
CA ALA A 29 7.82 18.21 2.55
C ALA A 29 6.31 18.34 2.24
N LEU A 30 5.85 19.52 1.86
CA LEU A 30 4.45 19.76 1.45
C LEU A 30 4.08 18.91 0.23
N ARG A 31 4.93 18.91 -0.80
CA ARG A 31 4.70 18.08 -1.99
C ARG A 31 4.61 16.59 -1.65
N ARG A 32 5.46 16.09 -0.74
CA ARG A 32 5.40 14.69 -0.28
C ARG A 32 4.09 14.38 0.44
N ALA A 33 3.59 15.30 1.27
CA ALA A 33 2.33 15.14 1.97
C ALA A 33 1.14 15.08 0.98
N ASP A 34 1.13 15.95 -0.03
CA ASP A 34 0.10 15.97 -1.07
C ASP A 34 0.11 14.67 -1.90
N VAL A 35 1.30 14.21 -2.31
CA VAL A 35 1.46 12.94 -3.03
C VAL A 35 1.02 11.75 -2.17
N LEU A 36 1.34 11.76 -0.87
CA LEU A 36 0.92 10.70 0.05
C LEU A 36 -0.60 10.63 0.17
N ASN A 37 -1.25 11.76 0.41
CA ASN A 37 -2.73 11.83 0.50
C ASN A 37 -3.40 11.38 -0.81
N TRP A 38 -2.85 11.77 -1.95
CA TRP A 38 -3.31 11.28 -3.25
C TRP A 38 -3.11 9.76 -3.39
N ALA A 39 -1.96 9.24 -2.97
CA ALA A 39 -1.64 7.82 -3.05
C ALA A 39 -2.53 6.97 -2.13
N GLU A 40 -2.88 7.45 -0.93
CA GLU A 40 -3.82 6.79 -0.02
C GLU A 40 -5.18 6.59 -0.69
N GLN A 41 -5.74 7.64 -1.30
CA GLN A 41 -7.00 7.55 -2.04
C GLN A 41 -6.92 6.59 -3.25
N ALA A 42 -5.77 6.56 -3.93
CA ALA A 42 -5.55 5.64 -5.04
C ALA A 42 -5.45 4.18 -4.57
N ILE A 43 -4.80 3.93 -3.44
CA ILE A 43 -4.74 2.60 -2.81
C ILE A 43 -6.14 2.13 -2.44
N ASP A 44 -6.99 2.99 -1.85
CA ASP A 44 -8.37 2.65 -1.50
C ASP A 44 -9.17 2.20 -2.73
N ALA A 45 -9.05 2.93 -3.85
CA ALA A 45 -9.73 2.58 -5.09
C ALA A 45 -9.21 1.24 -5.68
N LEU A 46 -7.88 1.02 -5.68
CA LEU A 46 -7.26 -0.20 -6.19
C LEU A 46 -7.60 -1.42 -5.31
N GLN A 47 -7.60 -1.27 -3.99
CA GLN A 47 -7.98 -2.34 -3.07
C GLN A 47 -9.48 -2.66 -3.16
N SER A 48 -10.34 -1.65 -3.31
CA SER A 48 -11.77 -1.86 -3.53
C SER A 48 -12.03 -2.67 -4.81
N LEU A 49 -11.31 -2.35 -5.91
CA LEU A 49 -11.39 -3.14 -7.14
C LEU A 49 -10.93 -4.58 -6.94
N LEU A 50 -9.78 -4.76 -6.28
CA LEU A 50 -9.25 -6.11 -6.02
C LEU A 50 -10.22 -6.95 -5.21
N LEU A 51 -10.86 -6.37 -4.18
CA LEU A 51 -11.87 -7.07 -3.37
C LEU A 51 -13.09 -7.48 -4.21
N ILE A 52 -13.58 -6.64 -5.12
CA ILE A 52 -14.67 -7.01 -6.04
C ILE A 52 -14.24 -8.18 -6.93
N CYS A 53 -13.02 -8.13 -7.46
CA CYS A 53 -12.51 -9.22 -8.30
C CYS A 53 -12.32 -10.55 -7.53
N VAL A 54 -12.02 -10.50 -6.25
CA VAL A 54 -11.89 -11.70 -5.39
C VAL A 54 -13.25 -12.28 -5.02
N LEU A 55 -14.27 -11.43 -4.79
CA LEU A 55 -15.64 -11.83 -4.37
C LEU A 55 -16.57 -12.14 -5.57
N ASP A 56 -16.03 -12.47 -6.75
CA ASP A 56 -16.78 -12.59 -8.02
C ASP A 56 -17.83 -13.72 -8.03
N ASP A 57 -17.66 -14.78 -7.27
CA ASP A 57 -18.49 -15.99 -7.35
C ASP A 57 -19.91 -15.85 -6.73
N GLY A 58 -20.50 -14.66 -6.79
CA GLY A 58 -21.86 -14.41 -6.30
C GLY A 58 -21.92 -14.12 -4.79
N GLU A 59 -20.78 -13.89 -4.15
CA GLU A 59 -20.72 -13.49 -2.75
C GLU A 59 -21.15 -12.03 -2.53
N LEU A 60 -21.09 -11.18 -3.58
CA LEU A 60 -21.50 -9.79 -3.54
C LEU A 60 -22.83 -9.57 -4.24
N ASP A 61 -23.72 -8.80 -3.61
CA ASP A 61 -24.99 -8.38 -4.23
C ASP A 61 -24.70 -7.63 -5.54
N PRO A 62 -25.34 -7.99 -6.68
CA PRO A 62 -25.10 -7.32 -7.96
C PRO A 62 -25.41 -5.83 -7.99
N ALA A 63 -26.25 -5.32 -7.09
CA ALA A 63 -26.50 -3.89 -6.96
C ALA A 63 -25.32 -3.18 -6.27
N ILE A 64 -24.79 -3.78 -5.22
CA ILE A 64 -23.60 -3.30 -4.49
C ILE A 64 -22.38 -3.35 -5.40
N GLU A 65 -22.20 -4.46 -6.15
CA GLU A 65 -21.09 -4.59 -7.11
C GLU A 65 -21.09 -3.45 -8.12
N ARG A 66 -22.25 -3.17 -8.76
CA ARG A 66 -22.38 -2.09 -9.75
C ARG A 66 -22.11 -0.70 -9.14
N GLU A 67 -22.63 -0.45 -7.95
CA GLU A 67 -22.38 0.82 -7.23
C GLU A 67 -20.88 1.00 -6.96
N LYS A 68 -20.21 -0.02 -6.44
CA LYS A 68 -18.78 0.02 -6.15
C LYS A 68 -17.91 0.16 -7.39
N LEU A 69 -18.25 -0.54 -8.47
CA LEU A 69 -17.57 -0.37 -9.77
C LEU A 69 -17.71 1.05 -10.31
N ALA A 70 -18.90 1.68 -10.17
CA ALA A 70 -19.09 3.07 -10.56
C ALA A 70 -18.25 4.02 -9.70
N GLU A 71 -18.21 3.84 -8.37
CA GLU A 71 -17.32 4.61 -7.49
C GLU A 71 -15.86 4.51 -7.92
N ILE A 72 -15.37 3.30 -8.22
CA ILE A 72 -14.00 3.06 -8.67
C ILE A 72 -13.73 3.73 -10.03
N LEU A 73 -14.68 3.70 -10.96
CA LEU A 73 -14.57 4.39 -12.25
C LEU A 73 -14.38 5.89 -12.06
N PHE A 74 -15.19 6.53 -11.22
CA PHE A 74 -15.06 7.96 -10.93
C PHE A 74 -13.75 8.26 -10.18
N ALA A 75 -13.43 7.47 -9.16
CA ALA A 75 -12.21 7.65 -8.36
C ALA A 75 -10.95 7.51 -9.22
N SER A 76 -10.83 6.42 -9.98
CA SER A 76 -9.65 6.16 -10.82
C SER A 76 -9.46 7.22 -11.90
N SER A 77 -10.56 7.70 -12.53
CA SER A 77 -10.51 8.79 -13.50
C SER A 77 -10.00 10.09 -12.85
N THR A 78 -10.64 10.51 -11.76
CA THR A 78 -10.28 11.74 -11.04
C THR A 78 -8.85 11.68 -10.50
N LEU A 79 -8.44 10.54 -9.91
CA LEU A 79 -7.11 10.35 -9.36
C LEU A 79 -6.04 10.33 -10.44
N THR A 80 -6.34 9.80 -11.63
CA THR A 80 -5.43 9.87 -12.79
C THR A 80 -5.17 11.32 -13.19
N GLU A 81 -6.22 12.14 -13.29
CA GLU A 81 -6.07 13.55 -13.66
C GLU A 81 -5.38 14.37 -12.55
N ARG A 82 -5.72 14.14 -11.28
CA ARG A 82 -5.01 14.78 -10.15
C ARG A 82 -3.54 14.36 -10.10
N GLY A 83 -3.24 13.11 -10.42
CA GLY A 83 -1.86 12.61 -10.49
C GLY A 83 -1.00 13.33 -11.54
N ARG A 84 -1.59 13.84 -12.62
CA ARG A 84 -0.87 14.66 -13.60
C ARG A 84 -0.34 15.98 -13.04
N LEU A 85 -0.90 16.47 -11.93
CA LEU A 85 -0.37 17.64 -11.20
C LEU A 85 0.97 17.33 -10.52
N PHE A 86 1.18 16.07 -10.13
CA PHE A 86 2.38 15.62 -9.44
C PHE A 86 3.41 14.99 -10.37
N PHE A 87 2.95 14.30 -11.44
CA PHE A 87 3.79 13.48 -12.32
C PHE A 87 3.69 13.94 -13.76
N LYS A 88 4.81 14.36 -14.31
CA LYS A 88 4.90 14.75 -15.72
C LYS A 88 5.07 13.54 -16.61
N ASN A 89 4.50 13.59 -17.80
CA ASN A 89 4.75 12.60 -18.85
C ASN A 89 6.21 12.65 -19.33
N GLU A 90 6.73 11.51 -19.75
CA GLU A 90 8.06 11.38 -20.33
C GLU A 90 8.00 11.65 -21.83
N ILE A 91 8.77 12.63 -22.30
CA ILE A 91 8.90 12.96 -23.72
C ILE A 91 10.13 12.24 -24.26
N ARG A 92 9.94 11.28 -25.17
CA ARG A 92 11.02 10.44 -25.73
C ARG A 92 11.54 10.92 -27.08
N GLY A 93 11.01 12.02 -27.61
CA GLY A 93 11.44 12.57 -28.90
C GLY A 93 10.88 11.87 -30.14
N ASP A 94 10.00 10.87 -29.96
CA ASP A 94 9.32 10.13 -31.02
C ASP A 94 8.00 10.78 -31.49
N GLY A 95 7.70 11.97 -30.98
CA GLY A 95 6.49 12.73 -31.35
C GLY A 95 5.20 12.22 -30.72
N HIS A 96 5.25 11.21 -29.80
CA HIS A 96 4.05 10.65 -29.20
C HIS A 96 3.21 11.72 -28.47
N GLY A 97 1.98 11.94 -28.95
CA GLY A 97 1.02 12.86 -28.36
C GLY A 97 1.37 14.34 -28.49
N GLN A 98 2.24 14.74 -29.43
CA GLN A 98 2.59 16.15 -29.65
C GLN A 98 1.41 17.03 -30.09
N ASP A 99 0.36 16.41 -30.64
CA ASP A 99 -0.91 17.03 -31.03
C ASP A 99 -1.83 17.33 -29.84
N LYS A 100 -1.49 16.85 -28.64
CA LYS A 100 -2.29 16.98 -27.41
C LYS A 100 -1.87 18.20 -26.61
N GLU A 101 -2.75 18.60 -25.67
CA GLU A 101 -2.42 19.60 -24.66
C GLU A 101 -1.19 19.21 -23.84
N LEU A 102 -0.45 20.18 -23.32
CA LEU A 102 0.88 20.00 -22.72
C LEU A 102 0.92 18.93 -21.62
N ALA A 103 -0.13 18.82 -20.81
CA ALA A 103 -0.24 17.83 -19.74
C ALA A 103 -0.44 16.39 -20.25
N TYR A 104 -0.75 16.21 -21.53
CA TYR A 104 -1.07 14.92 -22.16
C TYR A 104 -0.03 14.48 -23.20
N GLN A 105 0.96 15.33 -23.48
CA GLN A 105 2.05 15.00 -24.39
C GLN A 105 2.99 13.96 -23.79
N GLY A 106 3.52 13.06 -24.62
CA GLY A 106 4.45 12.03 -24.19
C GLY A 106 3.79 10.82 -23.51
N TYR A 107 4.62 10.01 -22.88
CA TYR A 107 4.22 8.75 -22.21
C TYR A 107 3.85 9.01 -20.76
N ARG A 108 2.72 8.47 -20.36
CA ARG A 108 2.25 8.57 -18.98
C ARG A 108 3.19 7.85 -18.01
N PRO A 109 3.43 8.40 -16.81
CA PRO A 109 4.19 7.73 -15.76
C PRO A 109 3.54 6.39 -15.34
N LYS A 110 4.36 5.37 -15.10
CA LYS A 110 3.89 4.02 -14.72
C LYS A 110 2.95 4.00 -13.52
N ILE A 111 3.14 4.90 -12.57
CA ILE A 111 2.27 5.00 -11.39
C ILE A 111 0.83 5.37 -11.78
N LEU A 112 0.65 6.25 -12.77
CA LEU A 112 -0.68 6.61 -13.28
C LEU A 112 -1.28 5.52 -14.18
N ASP A 113 -0.45 4.71 -14.84
CA ASP A 113 -0.92 3.60 -15.66
C ASP A 113 -1.66 2.55 -14.81
N GLN A 114 -1.28 2.37 -13.54
CA GLN A 114 -1.97 1.43 -12.65
C GLN A 114 -3.43 1.86 -12.41
N LEU A 115 -3.69 3.14 -12.26
CA LEU A 115 -5.05 3.68 -12.14
C LEU A 115 -5.85 3.53 -13.44
N VAL A 116 -5.18 3.65 -14.58
CA VAL A 116 -5.84 3.43 -15.89
C VAL A 116 -6.18 1.95 -16.08
N VAL A 117 -5.30 1.04 -15.68
CA VAL A 117 -5.60 -0.41 -15.68
C VAL A 117 -6.81 -0.69 -14.80
N ALA A 118 -6.85 -0.17 -13.58
CA ALA A 118 -7.98 -0.31 -12.68
C ALA A 118 -9.28 0.25 -13.28
N HIS A 119 -9.22 1.43 -13.90
CA HIS A 119 -10.36 2.03 -14.60
C HIS A 119 -10.89 1.12 -15.70
N GLN A 120 -10.01 0.56 -16.52
CA GLN A 120 -10.40 -0.34 -17.62
C GLN A 120 -11.01 -1.64 -17.10
N ILE A 121 -10.44 -2.23 -16.05
CA ILE A 121 -11.00 -3.42 -15.41
C ILE A 121 -12.40 -3.12 -14.87
N ALA A 122 -12.57 -2.07 -14.06
CA ALA A 122 -13.87 -1.69 -13.49
C ALA A 122 -14.94 -1.47 -14.58
N ARG A 123 -14.54 -0.88 -15.71
CA ARG A 123 -15.44 -0.64 -16.86
C ARG A 123 -15.86 -1.92 -17.57
N GLN A 124 -14.96 -2.88 -17.71
CA GLN A 124 -15.19 -4.10 -18.49
C GLN A 124 -15.72 -5.25 -17.64
N TRP A 125 -15.53 -5.23 -16.34
CA TRP A 125 -15.88 -6.28 -15.40
C TRP A 125 -17.32 -6.80 -15.53
N PRO A 126 -18.37 -5.96 -15.62
CA PRO A 126 -19.76 -6.44 -15.68
C PRO A 126 -20.07 -7.28 -16.92
N GLN A 127 -19.29 -7.12 -17.99
CA GLN A 127 -19.51 -7.77 -19.28
C GLN A 127 -18.48 -8.87 -19.56
N ALA A 128 -17.51 -9.05 -18.64
CA ALA A 128 -16.42 -9.98 -18.81
C ALA A 128 -16.89 -11.43 -18.61
N SER A 129 -16.37 -12.35 -19.43
CA SER A 129 -16.54 -13.79 -19.21
C SER A 129 -15.75 -14.25 -17.97
N ALA A 130 -16.08 -15.42 -17.41
CA ALA A 130 -15.39 -16.00 -16.26
C ALA A 130 -13.86 -16.11 -16.50
N ASP A 131 -13.41 -16.48 -17.68
CA ASP A 131 -11.99 -16.56 -17.98
C ASP A 131 -11.34 -15.18 -18.10
N GLN A 132 -12.05 -14.18 -18.62
CA GLN A 132 -11.57 -12.79 -18.62
C GLN A 132 -11.47 -12.23 -17.19
N ARG A 133 -12.42 -12.53 -16.31
CA ARG A 133 -12.41 -12.11 -14.90
C ARG A 133 -11.22 -12.68 -14.16
N LYS A 134 -10.81 -13.93 -14.39
CA LYS A 134 -9.58 -14.51 -13.83
C LYS A 134 -8.33 -13.71 -14.22
N VAL A 135 -8.23 -13.31 -15.49
CA VAL A 135 -7.11 -12.48 -15.95
C VAL A 135 -7.18 -11.07 -15.34
N MET A 136 -8.38 -10.49 -15.26
CA MET A 136 -8.60 -9.17 -14.66
C MET A 136 -8.24 -9.15 -13.17
N LEU A 137 -8.53 -10.23 -12.43
CA LEU A 137 -8.11 -10.38 -11.03
C LEU A 137 -6.57 -10.30 -10.90
N ILE A 138 -5.84 -11.05 -11.71
CA ILE A 138 -4.36 -11.02 -11.72
C ILE A 138 -3.84 -9.61 -12.05
N LEU A 139 -4.44 -8.96 -13.05
CA LEU A 139 -4.06 -7.60 -13.43
C LEU A 139 -4.39 -6.57 -12.35
N ALA A 140 -5.52 -6.71 -11.64
CA ALA A 140 -5.89 -5.86 -10.53
C ALA A 140 -4.90 -6.00 -9.35
N GLU A 141 -4.51 -7.23 -9.03
CA GLU A 141 -3.51 -7.51 -8.00
C GLU A 141 -2.14 -6.92 -8.36
N ASP A 142 -1.68 -7.13 -9.61
CA ASP A 142 -0.42 -6.56 -10.08
C ASP A 142 -0.45 -5.03 -10.07
N ALA A 143 -1.53 -4.42 -10.54
CA ALA A 143 -1.71 -2.98 -10.52
C ALA A 143 -1.65 -2.42 -9.09
N ALA A 144 -2.33 -3.03 -8.12
CA ALA A 144 -2.31 -2.60 -6.73
C ALA A 144 -0.91 -2.69 -6.11
N ARG A 145 -0.21 -3.81 -6.29
CA ARG A 145 1.17 -4.02 -5.78
C ARG A 145 2.18 -3.08 -6.43
N THR A 146 2.11 -2.94 -7.74
CA THR A 146 3.00 -2.05 -8.50
C THR A 146 2.78 -0.60 -8.11
N PHE A 147 1.51 -0.16 -7.95
CA PHE A 147 1.20 1.18 -7.50
C PHE A 147 1.83 1.51 -6.15
N VAL A 148 1.64 0.65 -5.14
CA VAL A 148 2.21 0.85 -3.79
C VAL A 148 3.74 0.96 -3.85
N SER A 149 4.39 0.10 -4.64
CA SER A 149 5.86 0.12 -4.79
C SER A 149 6.36 1.43 -5.41
N LEU A 150 5.67 1.93 -6.44
CA LEU A 150 6.01 3.20 -7.07
C LEU A 150 5.71 4.39 -6.15
N ALA A 151 4.57 4.39 -5.45
CA ALA A 151 4.22 5.43 -4.48
C ALA A 151 5.25 5.53 -3.35
N GLN A 152 5.74 4.41 -2.83
CA GLN A 152 6.81 4.40 -1.83
C GLN A 152 8.11 5.07 -2.32
N GLN A 153 8.46 4.88 -3.60
CA GLN A 153 9.62 5.53 -4.20
C GLN A 153 9.42 7.04 -4.30
N GLU A 154 8.24 7.49 -4.71
CA GLU A 154 7.92 8.91 -4.87
C GLU A 154 7.91 9.68 -3.55
N VAL A 155 7.40 9.08 -2.47
CA VAL A 155 7.40 9.72 -1.15
C VAL A 155 8.72 9.54 -0.38
N GLY A 156 9.71 8.87 -0.98
CA GLY A 156 11.03 8.67 -0.38
C GLY A 156 11.04 7.67 0.79
N ARG A 157 10.04 6.80 0.89
CA ARG A 157 9.94 5.73 1.91
C ARG A 157 10.51 4.39 1.45
N SER A 158 11.49 4.40 0.56
CA SER A 158 12.18 3.18 0.10
C SER A 158 12.91 2.42 1.23
N LYS A 159 13.17 3.09 2.36
CA LYS A 159 13.71 2.49 3.58
C LYS A 159 12.71 2.64 4.71
N THR A 160 11.98 1.59 5.00
CA THR A 160 11.03 1.56 6.12
C THR A 160 11.74 1.35 7.45
N ALA A 161 11.12 1.76 8.55
CA ALA A 161 11.65 1.51 9.89
C ALA A 161 11.90 0.01 10.14
N SER A 162 11.04 -0.87 9.60
CA SER A 162 11.21 -2.33 9.68
C SER A 162 12.46 -2.82 8.94
N ALA A 163 12.81 -2.23 7.79
CA ALA A 163 14.04 -2.56 7.07
C ALA A 163 15.29 -2.14 7.87
N VAL A 164 15.23 -0.98 8.54
CA VAL A 164 16.34 -0.48 9.39
C VAL A 164 16.48 -1.33 10.66
N THR A 165 15.37 -1.70 11.30
CA THR A 165 15.34 -2.48 12.54
C THR A 165 15.40 -3.99 12.31
N LYS A 166 15.40 -4.45 11.05
CA LYS A 166 15.32 -5.86 10.66
C LYS A 166 14.11 -6.61 11.26
N ARG A 167 13.03 -5.90 11.53
CA ARG A 167 11.75 -6.44 12.01
C ARG A 167 10.81 -6.67 10.83
N ALA A 168 11.21 -7.53 9.91
CA ALA A 168 10.33 -7.99 8.85
C ALA A 168 9.29 -8.98 9.43
N GLY A 169 8.10 -9.01 8.84
CA GLY A 169 7.13 -10.06 9.11
C GLY A 169 7.58 -11.39 8.50
N ASP A 170 7.06 -12.50 9.04
CA ASP A 170 7.45 -13.86 8.62
C ASP A 170 6.75 -14.32 7.33
N GLY A 171 5.84 -13.48 6.77
CA GLY A 171 5.11 -13.80 5.53
C GLY A 171 4.14 -14.98 5.65
N ARG A 172 3.68 -15.30 6.87
CA ARG A 172 2.81 -16.44 7.13
C ARG A 172 1.41 -16.20 6.60
N ASP A 173 0.83 -17.21 5.98
CA ASP A 173 -0.59 -17.20 5.62
C ASP A 173 -1.49 -17.63 6.79
N LEU A 174 -2.81 -17.46 6.62
CA LEU A 174 -3.78 -17.77 7.66
C LEU A 174 -3.79 -19.27 8.00
N ASP A 175 -3.64 -20.14 7.01
CA ASP A 175 -3.66 -21.59 7.22
C ASP A 175 -2.50 -22.06 8.08
N GLU A 176 -1.32 -21.48 7.90
CA GLU A 176 -0.15 -21.75 8.75
C GLU A 176 -0.39 -21.27 10.19
N LEU A 177 -0.93 -20.05 10.34
CA LEU A 177 -1.27 -19.50 11.66
C LEU A 177 -2.33 -20.34 12.38
N VAL A 178 -3.36 -20.81 11.68
CA VAL A 178 -4.40 -21.69 12.23
C VAL A 178 -3.81 -23.04 12.66
N LYS A 179 -2.93 -23.63 11.85
CA LYS A 179 -2.25 -24.90 12.20
C LYS A 179 -1.38 -24.74 13.45
N GLU A 180 -0.61 -23.67 13.55
CA GLU A 180 0.20 -23.40 14.75
C GLU A 180 -0.66 -23.15 15.99
N PHE A 181 -1.72 -22.35 15.89
CA PHE A 181 -2.64 -22.11 16.97
C PHE A 181 -3.29 -23.40 17.48
N ASN A 182 -3.75 -24.27 16.57
CA ASN A 182 -4.34 -25.55 16.93
C ASN A 182 -3.32 -26.48 17.58
N ARG A 183 -2.06 -26.51 17.11
CA ARG A 183 -0.97 -27.29 17.73
C ARG A 183 -0.69 -26.81 19.15
N ALA A 184 -0.51 -25.51 19.35
CA ALA A 184 -0.27 -24.92 20.66
C ALA A 184 -1.40 -25.21 21.64
N ARG A 185 -2.67 -25.16 21.17
CA ARG A 185 -3.85 -25.47 21.98
C ARG A 185 -3.91 -26.95 22.38
N LEU A 186 -3.54 -27.87 21.48
CA LEU A 186 -3.45 -29.29 21.79
C LEU A 186 -2.35 -29.60 22.83
N GLU A 187 -1.20 -28.95 22.70
CA GLU A 187 -0.08 -29.08 23.66
C GLU A 187 -0.46 -28.55 25.06
N GLN A 188 -1.15 -27.39 25.12
CA GLN A 188 -1.66 -26.86 26.36
C GLN A 188 -2.74 -27.77 26.98
N GLY A 189 -3.68 -28.29 26.17
CA GLY A 189 -4.69 -29.24 26.60
C GLY A 189 -4.08 -30.52 27.15
N SER A 190 -3.02 -31.05 26.56
CA SER A 190 -2.29 -32.22 27.02
C SER A 190 -1.52 -31.94 28.32
N SER A 191 -0.97 -30.74 28.49
CA SER A 191 -0.29 -30.36 29.74
C SER A 191 -1.27 -30.22 30.92
N PHE A 192 -2.45 -29.63 30.70
CA PHE A 192 -3.52 -29.59 31.71
C PHE A 192 -4.07 -30.97 32.08
N ALA A 193 -4.21 -31.88 31.10
CA ALA A 193 -4.63 -33.26 31.34
C ALA A 193 -3.59 -34.02 32.15
N ARG A 194 -2.30 -33.87 31.90
CA ARG A 194 -1.21 -34.45 32.68
C ARG A 194 -1.17 -33.91 34.10
N ALA A 195 -1.21 -32.59 34.28
CA ALA A 195 -1.23 -31.98 35.61
C ALA A 195 -2.42 -32.43 36.45
N ARG A 196 -3.60 -32.63 35.84
CA ARG A 196 -4.78 -33.15 36.50
C ARG A 196 -4.66 -34.62 36.89
N ALA A 197 -4.03 -35.45 36.03
CA ALA A 197 -3.76 -36.84 36.31
C ALA A 197 -2.76 -37.00 37.50
N GLU A 198 -1.69 -36.22 37.50
CA GLU A 198 -0.70 -36.19 38.57
C GLU A 198 -1.30 -35.75 39.93
N ALA A 199 -2.14 -34.70 39.91
CA ALA A 199 -2.86 -34.27 41.10
C ALA A 199 -3.81 -35.35 41.65
N THR A 200 -4.46 -36.11 40.78
CA THR A 200 -5.36 -37.21 41.19
C THR A 200 -4.58 -38.37 41.83
N VAL A 201 -3.41 -38.70 41.29
CA VAL A 201 -2.55 -39.75 41.87
C VAL A 201 -2.05 -39.38 43.26
N VAL A 202 -1.67 -38.12 43.47
CA VAL A 202 -1.22 -37.64 44.80
C VAL A 202 -2.35 -37.72 45.84
N VAL A 203 -3.57 -37.36 45.48
CA VAL A 203 -4.74 -37.42 46.38
C VAL A 203 -5.10 -38.85 46.76
N VAL A 204 -4.96 -39.82 45.86
CA VAL A 204 -5.20 -41.24 46.13
C VAL A 204 -4.12 -41.83 47.02
N ALA A 205 -2.86 -41.48 46.81
CA ALA A 205 -1.72 -41.97 47.62
C ALA A 205 -1.78 -41.45 49.06
N THR A 206 -2.22 -40.21 49.28
CA THR A 206 -2.38 -39.65 50.64
C THR A 206 -3.56 -40.24 51.41
N ARG A 207 -4.59 -40.76 50.74
CA ARG A 207 -5.71 -41.44 51.39
C ARG A 207 -5.42 -42.88 51.74
N SER A 208 -4.57 -43.58 51.05
CA SER A 208 -4.22 -44.99 51.34
C SER A 208 -3.13 -45.14 52.36
N GLY A 209 -2.44 -44.10 52.76
CA GLY A 209 -1.40 -44.12 53.80
C GLY A 209 -1.89 -43.73 55.20
N ALA A 210 -3.21 -43.52 55.41
CA ALA A 210 -3.84 -43.10 56.69
C ALA A 210 -4.74 -44.20 57.30
N SER A 211 -4.43 -45.49 57.06
CA SER A 211 -5.13 -46.62 57.64
C SER A 211 -4.26 -47.38 58.63
#